data_796d40021689f1c2975599b7312c37c3
#
_entry.id   796d40021689f1c2975599b7312c37c3
#
_cell.length_a   1.000
_cell.length_b   1.000
_cell.length_c   1.000
_cell.angle_alpha   90.00
_cell.angle_beta   90.00
_cell.angle_gamma   90.00
#
_symmetry.space_group_name_H-M   'P 1'
#
loop_
_entity.id
_entity.type
_entity.pdbx_description
1 polymer ?
#
loop_
_entity_poly.entity_id
_entity_poly.type
_entity_poly.pdbx_seq_one_letter_code
_entity_poly.pdbx_strand_id
1 'polypeptide(L)'
;MQCENAPCETVCPVGATSHGPEGLNEMTYNRCVGTRYCSNNCPYKVRRFNFLLYSDWATESLKMQRNPDVSVRSRGVMEKCTYCVQRINHARQTAKREGATPKRPDGKIREGEVVTACQQVCPTDAIAFGNLLDTTSEVYLLKQEPHNYGLLEELNTKPRTTFLAKTTNKNPELA
;
A
#
# COMPACT_ATOMS: atom_id res chain seq x y z
N MET A 1 1.49 2.01 -5.57
CA MET A 1 1.55 0.97 -6.63
C MET A 1 2.09 -0.36 -6.09
N GLN A 2 2.99 -0.37 -5.14
CA GLN A 2 3.56 -1.62 -4.57
C GLN A 2 4.09 -2.56 -5.67
N CYS A 3 5.04 -2.06 -6.46
CA CYS A 3 5.58 -2.79 -7.61
C CYS A 3 6.47 -3.95 -7.16
N GLU A 4 6.40 -5.10 -7.87
CA GLU A 4 7.29 -6.24 -7.65
C GLU A 4 8.71 -5.91 -8.11
N ASN A 5 8.85 -5.32 -9.30
CA ASN A 5 10.12 -4.83 -9.84
C ASN A 5 10.20 -3.31 -9.63
N ALA A 6 10.33 -2.89 -8.38
CA ALA A 6 10.25 -1.48 -8.02
C ALA A 6 11.53 -0.71 -8.38
N PRO A 7 11.52 0.17 -9.39
CA PRO A 7 12.71 0.92 -9.79
C PRO A 7 13.16 1.93 -8.74
N CYS A 8 12.33 2.21 -7.75
CA CYS A 8 12.68 3.07 -6.63
C CYS A 8 13.56 2.38 -5.57
N GLU A 9 13.61 1.06 -5.54
CA GLU A 9 14.44 0.30 -4.59
C GLU A 9 15.91 0.34 -4.99
N THR A 10 16.18 0.12 -6.27
CA THR A 10 17.54 0.02 -6.80
C THR A 10 18.32 1.35 -6.76
N VAL A 11 17.62 2.47 -6.72
CA VAL A 11 18.25 3.82 -6.75
C VAL A 11 18.40 4.46 -5.37
N CYS A 12 17.92 3.80 -4.31
CA CYS A 12 18.06 4.35 -2.98
C CYS A 12 19.46 4.09 -2.41
N PRO A 13 20.29 5.14 -2.17
CA PRO A 13 21.68 4.95 -1.76
C PRO A 13 21.84 4.33 -0.37
N VAL A 14 20.80 4.41 0.44
CA VAL A 14 20.80 3.90 1.81
C VAL A 14 19.87 2.70 2.02
N GLY A 15 19.25 2.19 0.95
CA GLY A 15 18.29 1.09 1.06
C GLY A 15 17.08 1.41 1.95
N ALA A 16 16.65 2.68 2.00
CA ALA A 16 15.47 3.08 2.74
C ALA A 16 14.16 2.61 2.09
N THR A 17 14.22 2.24 0.82
CA THR A 17 13.13 1.60 0.10
C THR A 17 13.49 0.15 -0.12
N SER A 18 12.69 -0.76 0.42
CA SER A 18 12.94 -2.20 0.40
C SER A 18 11.67 -2.97 0.11
N HIS A 19 11.83 -4.20 -0.34
CA HIS A 19 10.74 -5.12 -0.58
C HIS A 19 10.53 -5.99 0.64
N GLY A 20 9.35 -5.92 1.24
CA GLY A 20 8.97 -6.76 2.38
C GLY A 20 8.65 -8.20 1.97
N PRO A 21 8.71 -9.16 2.89
CA PRO A 21 8.41 -10.56 2.61
C PRO A 21 6.94 -10.79 2.19
N GLU A 22 6.08 -9.84 2.46
CA GLU A 22 4.67 -9.84 2.03
C GLU A 22 4.44 -9.22 0.65
N GLY A 23 5.53 -8.83 -0.01
CA GLY A 23 5.47 -8.17 -1.31
C GLY A 23 5.10 -6.69 -1.25
N LEU A 24 5.16 -6.06 -0.09
CA LEU A 24 5.00 -4.62 0.03
C LEU A 24 6.31 -3.90 -0.29
N ASN A 25 6.24 -2.84 -1.08
CA ASN A 25 7.34 -1.92 -1.24
C ASN A 25 7.35 -0.96 -0.04
N GLU A 26 8.19 -1.24 0.92
CA GLU A 26 8.25 -0.55 2.20
C GLU A 26 9.14 0.69 2.15
N MET A 27 8.90 1.61 3.07
CA MET A 27 9.71 2.80 3.26
C MET A 27 10.17 2.90 4.71
N THR A 28 11.49 2.82 4.92
CA THR A 28 12.10 3.01 6.23
C THR A 28 12.43 4.49 6.41
N TYR A 29 11.53 5.23 7.04
CA TYR A 29 11.63 6.69 7.15
C TYR A 29 12.87 7.16 7.88
N ASN A 30 13.29 6.47 8.93
CA ASN A 30 14.47 6.82 9.72
C ASN A 30 15.80 6.64 8.96
N ARG A 31 15.79 5.85 7.91
CA ARG A 31 16.95 5.61 7.06
C ARG A 31 17.02 6.57 5.88
N CYS A 32 15.92 7.22 5.54
CA CYS A 32 15.85 8.13 4.41
C CYS A 32 16.72 9.37 4.63
N VAL A 33 17.62 9.65 3.69
CA VAL A 33 18.49 10.83 3.69
C VAL A 33 18.03 11.92 2.69
N GLY A 34 16.89 11.72 2.05
CA GLY A 34 16.24 12.74 1.24
C GLY A 34 16.85 12.99 -0.14
N THR A 35 17.56 12.03 -0.75
CA THR A 35 18.10 12.17 -2.11
C THR A 35 17.03 12.34 -3.18
N ARG A 36 15.78 11.92 -2.93
CA ARG A 36 14.62 12.00 -3.83
C ARG A 36 14.75 11.23 -5.14
N TYR A 37 15.83 10.50 -5.35
CA TYR A 37 16.02 9.73 -6.58
C TYR A 37 14.90 8.68 -6.78
N CYS A 38 14.40 8.08 -5.71
CA CYS A 38 13.27 7.17 -5.77
C CYS A 38 11.98 7.82 -6.33
N SER A 39 11.79 9.12 -6.12
CA SER A 39 10.69 9.88 -6.74
C SER A 39 10.94 10.14 -8.22
N ASN A 40 12.17 10.49 -8.57
CA ASN A 40 12.54 10.75 -9.96
C ASN A 40 12.41 9.49 -10.82
N ASN A 41 12.84 8.36 -10.28
CA ASN A 41 12.83 7.07 -10.97
C ASN A 41 11.47 6.34 -10.92
N CYS A 42 10.51 6.84 -10.14
CA CYS A 42 9.18 6.27 -10.11
C CYS A 42 8.37 6.70 -11.33
N PRO A 43 7.97 5.79 -12.24
CA PRO A 43 7.19 6.14 -13.42
C PRO A 43 5.78 6.62 -13.05
N TYR A 44 5.25 6.17 -11.94
CA TYR A 44 3.91 6.53 -11.44
C TYR A 44 3.88 7.84 -10.65
N LYS A 45 5.05 8.39 -10.28
CA LYS A 45 5.18 9.62 -9.47
C LYS A 45 4.39 9.61 -8.15
N VAL A 46 4.28 8.44 -7.53
CA VAL A 46 3.50 8.23 -6.29
C VAL A 46 4.29 8.48 -5.01
N ARG A 47 5.55 8.87 -5.12
CA ARG A 47 6.40 9.21 -3.97
C ARG A 47 6.43 10.69 -3.75
N ARG A 48 6.23 11.11 -2.50
CA ARG A 48 6.16 12.52 -2.10
C ARG A 48 7.23 12.82 -1.06
N PHE A 49 7.86 13.97 -1.21
CA PHE A 49 8.92 14.43 -0.33
C PHE A 49 8.39 15.47 0.65
N ASN A 50 8.76 15.33 1.91
CA ASN A 50 8.39 16.27 2.95
C ASN A 50 9.41 17.44 3.00
N PHE A 51 9.11 18.52 2.31
CA PHE A 51 9.96 19.72 2.31
C PHE A 51 9.87 20.48 3.61
N LEU A 52 8.71 20.49 4.23
CA LEU A 52 8.40 21.28 5.42
C LEU A 52 7.95 20.37 6.58
N LEU A 53 8.18 20.84 7.80
CA LEU A 53 7.69 20.21 9.02
C LEU A 53 6.37 20.87 9.43
N TYR A 54 5.25 20.23 9.13
CA TYR A 54 3.92 20.71 9.53
C TYR A 54 3.48 20.18 10.89
N SER A 55 4.20 19.22 11.45
CA SER A 55 3.87 18.63 12.74
C SER A 55 4.34 19.52 13.88
N ASP A 56 3.47 19.78 14.83
CA ASP A 56 3.84 20.42 16.09
C ASP A 56 4.37 19.36 17.09
N TRP A 57 5.66 19.46 17.40
CA TRP A 57 6.34 18.56 18.34
C TRP A 57 6.50 19.19 19.73
N ALA A 58 6.34 20.52 19.83
CA ALA A 58 6.64 21.27 21.03
C ALA A 58 5.46 21.33 22.01
N THR A 59 4.24 21.46 21.49
CA THR A 59 3.04 21.61 22.32
C THR A 59 2.69 20.31 23.05
N GLU A 60 2.79 20.33 24.38
CA GLU A 60 2.59 19.16 25.24
C GLU A 60 1.17 18.57 25.11
N SER A 61 0.15 19.44 25.09
CA SER A 61 -1.26 19.02 24.98
C SER A 61 -1.60 18.26 23.69
N LEU A 62 -0.80 18.45 22.62
CA LEU A 62 -1.02 17.79 21.33
C LEU A 62 -0.34 16.41 21.24
N LYS A 63 0.50 16.04 22.20
CA LYS A 63 1.19 14.74 22.16
C LYS A 63 0.24 13.55 22.24
N MET A 64 -0.83 13.69 23.00
CA MET A 64 -1.82 12.61 23.21
C MET A 64 -2.65 12.29 21.96
N GLN A 65 -2.74 13.16 20.96
CA GLN A 65 -3.47 12.89 19.71
C GLN A 65 -2.73 11.94 18.76
N ARG A 66 -1.45 11.67 19.00
CA ARG A 66 -0.64 10.84 18.12
C ARG A 66 -0.85 9.37 18.39
N ASN A 67 -1.06 8.61 17.31
CA ASN A 67 -1.11 7.16 17.40
C ASN A 67 0.32 6.62 17.60
N PRO A 68 0.62 5.91 18.72
CA PRO A 68 1.96 5.37 18.98
C PRO A 68 2.39 4.30 17.95
N ASP A 69 1.44 3.65 17.27
CA ASP A 69 1.74 2.63 16.25
C ASP A 69 2.10 3.23 14.89
N VAL A 70 2.02 4.54 14.74
CA VAL A 70 2.30 5.24 13.48
C VAL A 70 3.47 6.18 13.66
N SER A 71 4.57 5.94 12.94
CA SER A 71 5.71 6.86 12.90
C SER A 71 5.28 8.21 12.31
N VAL A 72 5.51 9.29 13.06
CA VAL A 72 5.33 10.64 12.56
C VAL A 72 6.54 11.02 11.72
N ARG A 73 6.32 11.20 10.42
CA ARG A 73 7.40 11.56 9.48
C ARG A 73 7.73 13.04 9.61
N SER A 74 9.02 13.35 9.63
CA SER A 74 9.50 14.73 9.67
C SER A 74 9.80 15.26 8.26
N ARG A 75 10.30 16.50 8.19
CA ARG A 75 10.86 17.01 6.94
C ARG A 75 12.08 16.22 6.49
N GLY A 76 12.37 16.22 5.21
CA GLY A 76 13.56 15.61 4.63
C GLY A 76 13.42 14.11 4.33
N VAL A 77 12.23 13.54 4.44
CA VAL A 77 11.97 12.14 4.13
C VAL A 77 10.94 11.98 3.02
N MET A 78 11.02 10.85 2.34
CA MET A 78 10.03 10.46 1.33
C MET A 78 8.87 9.71 1.96
N GLU A 79 7.67 9.95 1.45
CA GLU A 79 6.47 9.23 1.84
C GLU A 79 5.79 8.59 0.63
N LYS A 80 5.08 7.51 0.89
CA LYS A 80 4.28 6.78 -0.09
C LYS A 80 3.13 6.04 0.61
N CYS A 81 2.17 5.59 -0.16
CA CYS A 81 1.14 4.68 0.33
C CYS A 81 1.77 3.38 0.83
N THR A 82 1.41 2.94 2.03
CA THR A 82 1.91 1.73 2.68
C THR A 82 0.88 0.59 2.68
N TYR A 83 -0.24 0.72 1.98
CA TYR A 83 -1.40 -0.19 2.07
C TYR A 83 -1.92 -0.36 3.50
N CYS A 84 -1.86 0.71 4.30
CA CYS A 84 -2.27 0.68 5.71
C CYS A 84 -1.52 -0.40 6.51
N VAL A 85 -0.19 -0.44 6.39
CA VAL A 85 0.67 -1.46 7.00
C VAL A 85 0.40 -1.65 8.51
N GLN A 86 -0.02 -0.60 9.22
CA GLN A 86 -0.39 -0.69 10.64
C GLN A 86 -1.62 -1.59 10.83
N ARG A 87 -2.62 -1.50 9.94
CA ARG A 87 -3.81 -2.37 9.97
C ARG A 87 -3.44 -3.81 9.63
N ILE A 88 -2.56 -4.03 8.66
CA ILE A 88 -2.02 -5.35 8.32
C ILE A 88 -1.29 -5.95 9.52
N ASN A 89 -0.40 -5.17 10.16
CA ASN A 89 0.35 -5.62 11.34
C ASN A 89 -0.57 -5.95 12.52
N HIS A 90 -1.60 -5.15 12.75
CA HIS A 90 -2.59 -5.41 13.80
C HIS A 90 -3.33 -6.73 13.54
N ALA A 91 -3.84 -6.94 12.32
CA ALA A 91 -4.50 -8.18 11.94
C ALA A 91 -3.57 -9.40 12.09
N ARG A 92 -2.29 -9.26 11.70
CA ARG A 92 -1.27 -10.30 11.87
C ARG A 92 -1.02 -10.65 13.34
N GLN A 93 -0.88 -9.64 14.19
CA GLN A 93 -0.68 -9.85 15.62
C GLN A 93 -1.89 -10.53 16.26
N THR A 94 -3.09 -10.13 15.87
CA THR A 94 -4.34 -10.75 16.30
C THR A 94 -4.42 -12.21 15.83
N ALA A 95 -4.15 -12.47 14.55
CA ALA A 95 -4.14 -13.83 14.02
C ALA A 95 -3.14 -14.74 14.72
N LYS A 96 -1.93 -14.25 15.01
CA LYS A 96 -0.92 -15.00 15.78
C LYS A 96 -1.37 -15.30 17.21
N ARG A 97 -1.97 -14.32 17.89
CA ARG A 97 -2.48 -14.49 19.26
C ARG A 97 -3.62 -15.50 19.28
N GLU A 98 -4.51 -15.46 18.29
CA GLU A 98 -5.63 -16.39 18.15
C GLU A 98 -5.18 -17.77 17.64
N GLY A 99 -4.12 -17.85 16.85
CA GLY A 99 -3.51 -19.09 16.36
C GLY A 99 -2.98 -19.99 17.47
N ALA A 100 -2.73 -19.44 18.66
CA ALA A 100 -2.45 -20.22 19.87
C ALA A 100 -3.74 -20.84 20.49
N THR A 101 -4.89 -20.60 19.90
CA THR A 101 -6.19 -21.07 20.39
C THR A 101 -6.87 -21.97 19.35
N PRO A 102 -7.83 -22.85 19.75
CA PRO A 102 -8.62 -23.65 18.82
C PRO A 102 -9.44 -22.84 17.80
N LYS A 103 -9.63 -21.54 18.03
CA LYS A 103 -10.44 -20.66 17.15
C LYS A 103 -9.78 -20.42 15.80
N ARG A 104 -8.45 -20.41 15.74
CA ARG A 104 -7.69 -20.10 14.51
C ARG A 104 -6.37 -20.88 14.48
N PRO A 105 -6.41 -22.21 14.27
CA PRO A 105 -5.20 -23.04 14.36
C PRO A 105 -4.17 -22.74 13.27
N ASP A 106 -4.57 -22.12 12.16
CA ASP A 106 -3.70 -21.75 11.03
C ASP A 106 -2.99 -20.39 11.21
N GLY A 107 -3.44 -19.56 12.16
CA GLY A 107 -2.86 -18.23 12.41
C GLY A 107 -2.87 -17.27 11.23
N LYS A 108 -3.66 -17.57 10.17
CA LYS A 108 -3.71 -16.76 8.95
C LYS A 108 -4.72 -15.61 9.07
N ILE A 109 -4.41 -14.50 8.41
CA ILE A 109 -5.36 -13.41 8.22
C ILE A 109 -6.42 -13.87 7.20
N ARG A 110 -7.69 -13.66 7.54
CA ARG A 110 -8.82 -14.01 6.68
C ARG A 110 -9.24 -12.84 5.81
N GLU A 111 -9.96 -13.14 4.74
CA GLU A 111 -10.56 -12.13 3.88
C GLU A 111 -11.44 -11.17 4.69
N GLY A 112 -11.35 -9.87 4.39
CA GLY A 112 -12.13 -8.82 5.08
C GLY A 112 -11.60 -8.38 6.46
N GLU A 113 -10.61 -9.05 7.05
CA GLU A 113 -10.03 -8.63 8.34
C GLU A 113 -9.13 -7.39 8.21
N VAL A 114 -8.59 -7.15 7.04
CA VAL A 114 -7.82 -5.95 6.74
C VAL A 114 -8.60 -5.08 5.76
N VAL A 115 -9.16 -4.01 6.27
CA VAL A 115 -9.84 -2.99 5.46
C VAL A 115 -8.96 -1.75 5.43
N THR A 116 -8.50 -1.34 4.25
CA THR A 116 -7.67 -0.14 4.11
C THR A 116 -8.49 1.12 4.37
N ALA A 117 -7.82 2.23 4.75
CA ALA A 117 -8.54 3.47 5.05
C ALA A 117 -9.29 4.02 3.83
N CYS A 118 -8.70 3.88 2.63
CA CYS A 118 -9.34 4.29 1.37
C CYS A 118 -10.55 3.41 1.02
N GLN A 119 -10.47 2.10 1.27
CA GLN A 119 -11.58 1.17 1.10
C GLN A 119 -12.73 1.50 2.05
N GLN A 120 -12.41 1.72 3.32
CA GLN A 120 -13.40 2.01 4.37
C GLN A 120 -14.23 3.26 4.09
N VAL A 121 -13.66 4.28 3.45
CA VAL A 121 -14.33 5.55 3.15
C VAL A 121 -14.90 5.61 1.74
N CYS A 122 -14.76 4.56 0.95
CA CYS A 122 -15.25 4.52 -0.42
C CYS A 122 -16.78 4.29 -0.42
N PRO A 123 -17.61 5.24 -0.83
CA PRO A 123 -19.06 5.09 -0.78
C PRO A 123 -19.62 4.13 -1.83
N THR A 124 -18.80 3.74 -2.80
CA THR A 124 -19.19 2.88 -3.94
C THR A 124 -18.55 1.49 -3.88
N ASP A 125 -17.84 1.17 -2.80
CA ASP A 125 -17.08 -0.08 -2.63
C ASP A 125 -16.17 -0.43 -3.84
N ALA A 126 -15.59 0.62 -4.46
CA ALA A 126 -14.80 0.47 -5.67
C ALA A 126 -13.36 -0.02 -5.43
N ILE A 127 -12.98 -0.30 -4.19
CA ILE A 127 -11.62 -0.68 -3.81
C ILE A 127 -11.66 -2.04 -3.13
N ALA A 128 -11.15 -3.05 -3.80
CA ALA A 128 -10.89 -4.37 -3.22
C ALA A 128 -9.45 -4.45 -2.70
N PHE A 129 -9.27 -5.05 -1.52
CA PHE A 129 -7.98 -5.29 -0.91
C PHE A 129 -7.96 -6.65 -0.23
N GLY A 130 -6.96 -7.48 -0.54
CA GLY A 130 -6.88 -8.83 -0.01
C GLY A 130 -5.55 -9.50 -0.30
N ASN A 131 -5.49 -10.80 -0.05
CA ASN A 131 -4.31 -11.62 -0.26
C ASN A 131 -4.33 -12.22 -1.68
N LEU A 132 -3.33 -11.88 -2.49
CA LEU A 132 -3.18 -12.41 -3.86
C LEU A 132 -2.82 -13.91 -3.92
N LEU A 133 -2.34 -14.48 -2.83
CA LEU A 133 -2.02 -15.91 -2.75
C LEU A 133 -3.26 -16.76 -2.41
N ASP A 134 -4.33 -16.12 -1.99
CA ASP A 134 -5.61 -16.78 -1.75
C ASP A 134 -6.46 -16.73 -3.03
N THR A 135 -6.58 -17.87 -3.69
CA THR A 135 -7.34 -17.98 -4.95
C THR A 135 -8.84 -17.78 -4.79
N THR A 136 -9.33 -17.77 -3.56
CA THR A 136 -10.74 -17.51 -3.23
C THR A 136 -11.00 -16.04 -2.88
N SER A 137 -9.95 -15.23 -2.70
CA SER A 137 -10.10 -13.82 -2.35
C SER A 137 -10.70 -12.99 -3.48
N GLU A 138 -11.49 -11.99 -3.12
CA GLU A 138 -12.10 -11.06 -4.08
C GLU A 138 -11.04 -10.40 -4.99
N VAL A 139 -9.92 -9.96 -4.40
CA VAL A 139 -8.85 -9.31 -5.17
C VAL A 139 -8.20 -10.25 -6.19
N TYR A 140 -8.09 -11.54 -5.89
CA TYR A 140 -7.58 -12.53 -6.83
C TYR A 140 -8.55 -12.70 -7.99
N LEU A 141 -9.85 -12.87 -7.72
CA LEU A 141 -10.88 -13.03 -8.75
C LEU A 141 -10.97 -11.81 -9.67
N LEU A 142 -10.98 -10.60 -9.10
CA LEU A 142 -10.99 -9.36 -9.86
C LEU A 142 -9.76 -9.19 -10.78
N LYS A 143 -8.61 -9.73 -10.38
CA LYS A 143 -7.40 -9.72 -11.23
C LYS A 143 -7.44 -10.71 -12.38
N GLN A 144 -8.32 -11.70 -12.35
CA GLN A 144 -8.54 -12.62 -13.47
C GLN A 144 -9.53 -12.08 -14.51
N GLU A 145 -10.25 -11.01 -14.18
CA GLU A 145 -11.20 -10.40 -15.09
C GLU A 145 -10.51 -9.86 -16.35
N PRO A 146 -11.06 -10.11 -17.55
CA PRO A 146 -10.43 -9.73 -18.82
C PRO A 146 -10.30 -8.21 -19.02
N HIS A 147 -11.02 -7.41 -18.27
CA HIS A 147 -10.94 -5.96 -18.28
C HIS A 147 -10.04 -5.39 -17.16
N ASN A 148 -9.34 -6.25 -16.43
CA ASN A 148 -8.31 -5.83 -15.49
C ASN A 148 -7.05 -5.40 -16.24
N TYR A 149 -6.43 -4.32 -15.82
CA TYR A 149 -5.19 -3.83 -16.41
C TYR A 149 -4.28 -3.17 -15.38
N GLY A 150 -2.98 -3.22 -15.64
CA GLY A 150 -1.96 -2.45 -14.92
C GLY A 150 -1.61 -1.15 -15.64
N LEU A 151 -1.17 -0.14 -14.91
CA LEU A 151 -0.64 1.06 -15.52
C LEU A 151 0.82 0.84 -15.95
N LEU A 152 1.19 1.29 -17.16
CA LEU A 152 2.54 1.24 -17.71
C LEU A 152 3.13 -0.18 -17.66
N GLU A 153 2.37 -1.15 -18.11
CA GLU A 153 2.77 -2.57 -18.12
C GLU A 153 4.04 -2.80 -18.95
N GLU A 154 4.22 -2.00 -20.01
CA GLU A 154 5.38 -2.02 -20.88
C GLU A 154 6.72 -1.78 -20.13
N LEU A 155 6.67 -1.13 -18.97
CA LEU A 155 7.87 -0.90 -18.14
C LEU A 155 8.25 -2.10 -17.26
N ASN A 156 7.43 -3.15 -17.26
CA ASN A 156 7.64 -4.38 -16.47
C ASN A 156 7.91 -4.14 -14.97
N THR A 157 7.33 -3.10 -14.41
CA THR A 157 7.43 -2.82 -12.97
C THR A 157 6.52 -3.71 -12.12
N LYS A 158 5.56 -4.38 -12.75
CA LYS A 158 4.57 -5.29 -12.14
C LYS A 158 3.91 -4.69 -10.90
N PRO A 159 3.08 -3.63 -11.08
CA PRO A 159 2.39 -3.00 -9.96
C PRO A 159 1.34 -3.97 -9.39
N ARG A 160 1.27 -4.06 -8.06
CA ARG A 160 0.22 -4.85 -7.39
C ARG A 160 -1.15 -4.18 -7.44
N THR A 161 -1.18 -2.85 -7.52
CA THR A 161 -2.41 -2.10 -7.78
C THR A 161 -2.75 -2.19 -9.26
N THR A 162 -3.91 -2.75 -9.58
CA THR A 162 -4.47 -2.82 -10.92
C THR A 162 -5.85 -2.17 -10.95
N PHE A 163 -6.42 -2.02 -12.11
CA PHE A 163 -7.67 -1.31 -12.31
C PHE A 163 -8.59 -2.14 -13.21
N LEU A 164 -9.89 -2.04 -12.98
CA LEU A 164 -10.89 -2.55 -13.89
C LEU A 164 -11.27 -1.44 -14.86
N ALA A 165 -11.20 -1.73 -16.16
CA ALA A 165 -11.58 -0.79 -17.19
C ALA A 165 -13.07 -0.49 -17.13
N LYS A 166 -13.43 0.78 -17.33
CA LYS A 166 -14.83 1.17 -17.45
C LYS A 166 -15.44 0.55 -18.71
N THR A 167 -16.45 -0.27 -18.53
CA THR A 167 -17.25 -0.78 -19.65
C THR A 167 -18.22 0.29 -20.14
N THR A 168 -18.25 0.52 -21.43
CA THR A 168 -19.20 1.45 -22.06
C THR A 168 -19.93 0.74 -23.19
N ASN A 169 -21.26 0.69 -23.14
CA ASN A 169 -22.07 0.32 -24.28
C ASN A 169 -22.17 1.54 -25.21
N LYS A 170 -21.31 1.58 -26.23
CA LYS A 170 -21.44 2.56 -27.27
C LYS A 170 -22.54 2.10 -28.23
N ASN A 171 -23.51 2.95 -28.49
CA ASN A 171 -24.44 2.71 -29.59
C ASN A 171 -23.66 2.87 -30.90
N PRO A 172 -23.53 1.81 -31.73
CA PRO A 172 -22.77 1.88 -32.96
C PRO A 172 -23.38 2.86 -34.00
N GLU A 173 -24.64 3.23 -33.84
CA GLU A 173 -25.32 4.22 -34.71
C GLU A 173 -24.94 5.68 -34.35
N LEU A 174 -24.30 5.90 -33.20
CA LEU A 174 -23.87 7.23 -32.72
C LEU A 174 -22.35 7.43 -32.77
N ALA A 175 -21.60 6.51 -33.35
CA ALA A 175 -20.13 6.54 -33.44
C ALA A 175 -19.65 7.25 -34.71
#